data_eedeedcd217d90d5cc73d890f829e7b1
#
_entry.id   eedeedcd217d90d5cc73d890f829e7b1
#
_cell.length_a   1.000
_cell.length_b   1.000
_cell.length_c   1.000
_cell.angle_alpha   90.00
_cell.angle_beta   90.00
_cell.angle_gamma   90.00
#
_symmetry.space_group_name_H-M   'P 1'
#
loop_
_entity.id
_entity.type
_entity.pdbx_description
1 polymer ?
#
loop_
_entity_poly.entity_id
_entity_poly.type
_entity_poly.pdbx_seq_one_letter_code
_entity_poly.pdbx_strand_id
1 'polypeptide(L)' 'MFSWQLVHGEHGWFFRLRAANGNIIATSEIYSGREAAEDTLKSLAGWFGECAVLWDVVVP' A
#
# COMPACT_ATOMS: atom_id res chain seq x y z
N MET A 1 -10.32 -4.62 -10.64
CA MET A 1 -9.72 -5.17 -9.42
C MET A 1 -8.82 -4.13 -8.76
N PHE A 2 -8.94 -3.96 -7.47
CA PHE A 2 -8.08 -3.04 -6.72
C PHE A 2 -6.77 -3.72 -6.36
N SER A 3 -5.71 -2.95 -6.25
CA SER A 3 -4.43 -3.47 -5.82
C SER A 3 -3.79 -2.55 -4.78
N TRP A 4 -3.06 -3.15 -3.85
CA TRP A 4 -2.30 -2.43 -2.85
C TRP A 4 -0.84 -2.36 -3.28
N GLN A 5 -0.23 -1.22 -3.05
CA GLN A 5 1.16 -1.00 -3.40
C GLN A 5 1.91 -0.46 -2.18
N LEU A 6 3.02 -1.10 -1.83
CA LEU A 6 3.89 -0.64 -0.76
C LEU A 6 4.99 0.20 -1.39
N VAL A 7 5.20 1.40 -0.87
CA VAL A 7 6.13 2.37 -1.46
C VAL A 7 7.15 2.82 -0.43
N HIS A 8 8.41 2.83 -0.83
CA HIS A 8 9.48 3.41 -0.03
C HIS A 8 9.83 4.78 -0.63
N GLY A 9 9.35 5.82 0.02
CA GLY A 9 9.55 7.20 -0.42
C GLY A 9 10.65 7.92 0.34
N GLU A 10 10.79 9.21 0.06
CA GLU A 10 11.81 10.07 0.68
C GLU A 10 11.71 10.14 2.20
N HIS A 11 10.48 10.12 2.70
CA HIS A 11 10.22 10.36 4.12
C HIS A 11 9.91 9.09 4.91
N GLY A 12 9.94 7.93 4.26
CA GLY A 12 9.65 6.67 4.91
C GLY A 12 8.82 5.75 4.04
N TRP A 13 8.07 4.88 4.67
CA TRP A 13 7.26 3.88 4.00
C TRP A 13 5.79 4.24 4.05
N PHE A 14 5.08 3.99 2.96
CA PHE A 14 3.62 4.13 2.94
C PHE A 14 3.03 3.11 1.97
N PHE A 15 1.72 2.96 2.01
CA PHE A 15 1.03 2.11 1.03
C PHE A 15 -0.09 2.91 0.39
N ARG A 16 -0.52 2.45 -0.77
CA ARG A 16 -1.60 3.10 -1.49
C ARG A 16 -2.48 2.07 -2.19
N LEU A 17 -3.74 2.45 -2.39
CA LEU A 17 -4.72 1.64 -3.08
C LEU A 17 -4.90 2.16 -4.49
N ARG A 18 -4.81 1.29 -5.47
CA ARG A 18 -4.97 1.63 -6.88
C ARG A 18 -6.18 0.91 -7.47
N ALA A 19 -6.91 1.62 -8.32
CA ALA A 19 -7.99 1.02 -9.09
C ALA A 19 -7.44 0.24 -10.30
N ALA A 20 -8.31 -0.51 -10.95
CA ALA A 20 -7.94 -1.31 -12.13
C ALA A 20 -7.36 -0.48 -13.27
N ASN A 21 -7.76 0.78 -13.40
CA ASN A 21 -7.24 1.69 -14.43
C ASN A 21 -5.91 2.34 -14.04
N GLY A 22 -5.36 1.99 -12.88
CA GLY A 22 -4.09 2.52 -12.42
C GLY A 22 -4.19 3.79 -11.58
N ASN A 23 -5.37 4.37 -11.43
CA ASN A 23 -5.54 5.58 -10.63
C ASN A 23 -5.39 5.27 -9.15
N ILE A 24 -4.74 6.18 -8.43
CA ILE A 24 -4.58 6.05 -6.98
C ILE A 24 -5.84 6.53 -6.29
N ILE A 25 -6.45 5.65 -5.51
CA ILE A 25 -7.69 5.93 -4.80
C ILE A 25 -7.41 6.51 -3.41
N ALA A 26 -6.43 5.94 -2.73
CA ALA A 26 -6.11 6.32 -1.35
C ALA A 26 -4.63 6.07 -1.07
N THR A 27 -4.08 6.87 -0.16
CA THR A 27 -2.69 6.75 0.28
C THR A 27 -2.67 6.78 1.81
N SER A 28 -1.85 5.92 2.41
CA SER A 28 -1.71 5.87 3.86
C SER A 28 -0.85 7.01 4.40
N GLU A 29 -0.76 7.08 5.71
CA GLU A 29 0.23 7.94 6.36
C GLU A 29 1.65 7.38 6.16
N ILE A 30 2.65 8.17 6.51
CA ILE A 30 4.05 7.76 6.39
C ILE A 30 4.47 7.01 7.65
N TYR A 31 5.07 5.84 7.46
CA TYR A 31 5.63 5.03 8.55
C TYR A 31 7.14 5.09 8.49
N SER A 32 7.78 5.07 9.67
CA SER A 32 9.24 5.12 9.74
C SER A 32 9.90 3.81 9.29
N GLY A 33 9.20 2.70 9.39
CA GLY A 33 9.74 1.40 9.03
C GLY A 33 8.79 0.61 8.15
N ARG A 34 9.37 -0.26 7.33
CA ARG A 34 8.62 -1.12 6.42
C ARG A 34 7.65 -2.03 7.16
N GLU A 35 8.09 -2.60 8.28
CA GLU A 35 7.30 -3.56 9.04
C GLU A 35 5.97 -2.96 9.52
N ALA A 36 6.01 -1.73 10.03
CA ALA A 36 4.80 -1.06 10.49
C ALA A 36 3.82 -0.83 9.34
N ALA A 37 4.33 -0.42 8.18
CA ALA A 37 3.50 -0.22 7.00
C ALA A 37 2.91 -1.54 6.51
N GLU A 38 3.70 -2.60 6.47
CA GLU A 38 3.24 -3.92 6.06
C GLU A 38 2.15 -4.46 6.98
N ASP A 39 2.32 -4.34 8.28
CA ASP A 39 1.35 -4.84 9.24
C ASP A 39 0.01 -4.14 9.10
N THR A 40 0.04 -2.83 8.92
CA THR A 40 -1.19 -2.06 8.72
C THR A 40 -1.84 -2.43 7.39
N LEU A 41 -1.05 -2.57 6.35
CA LEU A 41 -1.54 -2.96 5.04
C LEU A 41 -2.22 -4.35 5.08
N LYS A 42 -1.62 -5.31 5.74
CA LYS A 42 -2.19 -6.65 5.89
C LYS A 42 -3.54 -6.61 6.59
N SER A 43 -3.66 -5.80 7.63
CA SER A 43 -4.92 -5.65 8.35
C SER A 43 -6.01 -5.08 7.46
N LEU A 44 -5.69 -4.02 6.72
CA LEU A 44 -6.65 -3.39 5.83
C LEU A 44 -7.02 -4.29 4.65
N ALA A 45 -6.04 -4.94 4.04
CA ALA A 45 -6.28 -5.84 2.92
C ALA A 45 -7.20 -7.00 3.32
N GLY A 46 -7.06 -7.49 4.54
CA GLY A 46 -7.94 -8.51 5.07
C GLY A 46 -9.40 -8.06 5.16
N TRP A 47 -9.64 -6.79 5.42
CA TRP A 47 -10.99 -6.23 5.49
C TRP A 47 -11.65 -6.13 4.12
N PHE A 48 -10.87 -5.83 3.08
CA PHE A 48 -11.41 -5.68 1.73
C PHE A 48 -11.61 -7.02 1.02
N GLY A 49 -10.98 -8.08 1.51
CA GLY A 49 -11.22 -9.46 1.07
C GLY A 49 -10.76 -9.76 -0.35
N GLU A 50 -11.30 -9.07 -1.33
CA GLU A 50 -11.05 -9.38 -2.75
C GLU A 50 -9.98 -8.52 -3.40
N CYS A 51 -9.32 -7.65 -2.65
CA CYS A 51 -8.24 -6.84 -3.20
C CYS A 51 -6.98 -7.67 -3.36
N ALA A 52 -6.35 -7.57 -4.52
CA ALA A 52 -5.03 -8.15 -4.72
C ALA A 52 -4.01 -7.34 -3.92
N VAL A 53 -3.13 -8.02 -3.22
CA VAL A 53 -2.03 -7.37 -2.51
C VAL A 53 -0.78 -7.52 -3.36
N LEU A 54 -0.31 -6.44 -3.93
CA LEU A 54 0.91 -6.40 -4.71
C LEU A 54 2.01 -5.81 -3.82
N TRP A 55 3.02 -6.61 -3.58
CA TRP A 55 4.16 -6.17 -2.78
C TRP A 55 5.21 -5.47 -3.66
N ASP A 56 4.73 -4.54 -4.48
CA ASP A 56 5.62 -3.72 -5.28
C ASP A 56 6.23 -2.64 -4.40
N VAL A 57 7.54 -2.68 -4.27
CA VAL A 57 8.27 -1.63 -3.58
C VAL A 57 8.75 -0.65 -4.63
N VAL A 58 8.14 0.52 -4.65
CA VAL A 58 8.54 1.58 -5.56
C VAL A 58 9.47 2.52 -4.83
N VAL A 59 10.68 2.67 -5.35
CA VAL A 59 11.66 3.61 -4.80
C VAL A 59 11.74 4.78 -5.75
N PRO A 60 11.37 5.99 -5.31
CA PRO A 60 11.40 7.16 -6.19
C PRO A 60 12.81 7.61 -6.55
#